data_2c862f813a0d2f2d4d2e7fd8517bcbdd
#
_entry.id   2c862f813a0d2f2d4d2e7fd8517bcbdd
#
_cell.length_a   1.000
_cell.length_b   1.000
_cell.length_c   1.000
_cell.angle_alpha   90.00
_cell.angle_beta   90.00
_cell.angle_gamma   90.00
#
_symmetry.space_group_name_H-M   'P 1'
#
loop_
_entity.id
_entity.type
_entity.pdbx_description
1 polymer ?
#
loop_
_entity_poly.entity_id
_entity_poly.type
_entity_poly.pdbx_seq_one_letter_code
_entity_poly.pdbx_strand_id
1 'polypeptide(L)'
;MPMLERIAGNRELKQDLKTALGSGRIAHSILLVGEPRCGAGFAARCLAADYLYPNGGPHAEAVLRGQDTESIVVRGEGASGQIKVEAIRDARQNIQKSALSSDAEGRVLFIYGAQNLNGASANAMLKIMEEPPEGVMFLLTASSAAAV
;
A
#
# COMPACT_ATOMS: atom_id res chain seq x y z
N MET A 1 16.39 0.78 -6.06
CA MET A 1 15.41 0.70 -4.95
C MET A 1 15.91 1.49 -3.74
N PRO A 2 16.10 2.80 -3.91
CA PRO A 2 16.80 3.58 -2.90
C PRO A 2 16.01 3.79 -1.60
N MET A 3 14.67 3.73 -1.67
CA MET A 3 13.85 4.02 -0.51
C MET A 3 13.75 2.86 0.48
N LEU A 4 13.82 1.62 0.01
CA LEU A 4 13.83 0.46 0.90
C LEU A 4 15.05 0.46 1.82
N GLU A 5 16.15 1.05 1.39
CA GLU A 5 17.35 1.17 2.22
C GLU A 5 17.14 2.03 3.47
N ARG A 6 16.12 2.90 3.46
CA ARG A 6 15.81 3.77 4.59
C ARG A 6 15.09 3.06 5.73
N ILE A 7 14.63 1.82 5.52
CA ILE A 7 14.01 1.04 6.58
C ILE A 7 15.09 0.68 7.61
N ALA A 8 14.89 1.08 8.86
CA ALA A 8 15.83 0.79 9.94
C ALA A 8 15.64 -0.64 10.44
N GLY A 9 16.73 -1.39 10.57
CA GLY A 9 16.69 -2.77 11.06
C GLY A 9 16.00 -3.73 10.09
N ASN A 10 15.58 -4.89 10.59
CA ASN A 10 14.84 -5.94 9.88
C ASN A 10 15.37 -6.26 8.48
N ARG A 11 16.60 -6.79 8.44
CA ARG A 11 17.27 -7.13 7.18
C ARG A 11 16.50 -8.13 6.34
N GLU A 12 15.84 -9.09 6.98
CA GLU A 12 15.06 -10.11 6.29
C GLU A 12 13.90 -9.48 5.54
N LEU A 13 13.16 -8.60 6.19
CA LEU A 13 12.07 -7.87 5.56
C LEU A 13 12.55 -7.06 4.36
N LYS A 14 13.63 -6.29 4.52
CA LYS A 14 14.20 -5.51 3.42
C LYS A 14 14.58 -6.41 2.24
N GLN A 15 15.19 -7.54 2.51
CA GLN A 15 15.61 -8.48 1.47
C GLN A 15 14.39 -9.06 0.76
N ASP A 16 13.35 -9.43 1.50
CA ASP A 16 12.14 -9.98 0.93
C ASP A 16 11.44 -8.95 0.03
N LEU A 17 11.37 -7.70 0.46
CA LEU A 17 10.75 -6.63 -0.33
C LEU A 17 11.56 -6.32 -1.60
N LYS A 18 12.88 -6.29 -1.50
CA LYS A 18 13.74 -6.09 -2.67
C LYS A 18 13.58 -7.23 -3.67
N THR A 19 13.50 -8.45 -3.19
CA THR A 19 13.29 -9.63 -4.04
C THR A 19 11.95 -9.54 -4.75
N ALA A 20 10.90 -9.16 -4.04
CA ALA A 20 9.57 -9.01 -4.62
C ALA A 20 9.55 -7.99 -5.75
N LEU A 21 10.19 -6.83 -5.55
CA LEU A 21 10.25 -5.80 -6.58
C LEU A 21 11.15 -6.19 -7.75
N GLY A 22 12.26 -6.86 -7.48
CA GLY A 22 13.26 -7.19 -8.48
C GLY A 22 12.94 -8.39 -9.35
N SER A 23 11.98 -9.22 -8.94
CA SER A 23 11.68 -10.48 -9.63
C SER A 23 10.85 -10.32 -10.91
N GLY A 24 10.28 -9.14 -11.15
CA GLY A 24 9.32 -8.92 -12.22
C GLY A 24 7.97 -9.58 -11.97
N ARG A 25 7.86 -10.34 -10.89
CA ARG A 25 6.62 -10.99 -10.42
C ARG A 25 6.15 -10.26 -9.18
N ILE A 26 5.73 -9.03 -9.35
CA ILE A 26 5.25 -8.26 -8.21
C ILE A 26 3.95 -8.89 -7.74
N ALA A 27 3.92 -9.29 -6.47
CA ALA A 27 2.66 -9.70 -5.86
C ALA A 27 1.71 -8.51 -5.94
N HIS A 28 0.47 -8.75 -6.39
CA HIS A 28 -0.52 -7.69 -6.49
C HIS A 28 -0.86 -7.08 -5.14
N SER A 29 -0.63 -7.81 -4.06
CA SER A 29 -0.94 -7.35 -2.71
C SER A 29 0.09 -7.85 -1.72
N ILE A 30 0.46 -6.96 -0.79
CA ILE A 30 1.41 -7.26 0.27
C ILE A 30 0.79 -6.80 1.58
N LEU A 31 0.78 -7.68 2.57
CA LEU A 31 0.33 -7.37 3.91
C LEU A 31 1.54 -7.27 4.84
N LEU A 32 1.72 -6.11 5.45
CA LEU A 32 2.75 -5.88 6.46
C LEU A 32 2.10 -5.91 7.84
N VAL A 33 2.53 -6.83 8.67
CA VAL A 33 1.97 -7.04 10.00
C VAL A 33 2.97 -6.59 11.05
N GLY A 34 2.51 -5.85 12.03
CA GLY A 34 3.34 -5.42 13.16
C GLY A 34 2.54 -4.66 14.19
N GLU A 35 3.10 -4.58 15.40
CA GLU A 35 2.49 -3.81 16.46
C GLU A 35 2.39 -2.34 16.09
N PRO A 36 1.43 -1.58 16.66
CA PRO A 36 1.34 -0.14 16.42
C PRO A 36 2.69 0.55 16.64
N ARG A 37 3.04 1.47 15.75
CA ARG A 37 4.29 2.24 15.80
C ARG A 37 5.57 1.42 15.55
N CYS A 38 5.45 0.19 15.02
CA CYS A 38 6.64 -0.60 14.69
C CYS A 38 7.30 -0.20 13.37
N GLY A 39 6.72 0.76 12.64
CA GLY A 39 7.26 1.20 11.36
C GLY A 39 6.66 0.51 10.13
N ALA A 40 5.59 -0.27 10.28
CA ALA A 40 4.95 -0.94 9.15
C ALA A 40 4.45 0.06 8.11
N GLY A 41 3.89 1.18 8.53
CA GLY A 41 3.43 2.24 7.63
C GLY A 41 4.60 2.86 6.86
N PHE A 42 5.72 3.11 7.52
CA PHE A 42 6.90 3.63 6.85
C PHE A 42 7.47 2.62 5.85
N ALA A 43 7.53 1.35 6.23
CA ALA A 43 7.99 0.29 5.32
C ALA A 43 7.09 0.19 4.09
N ALA A 44 5.77 0.29 4.27
CA ALA A 44 4.82 0.30 3.16
C ALA A 44 5.08 1.49 2.22
N ARG A 45 5.32 2.67 2.76
CA ARG A 45 5.61 3.84 1.94
C ARG A 45 6.94 3.73 1.20
N CYS A 46 7.97 3.15 1.82
CA CYS A 46 9.22 2.88 1.14
C CYS A 46 9.04 1.94 -0.04
N LEU A 47 8.28 0.87 0.16
CA LEU A 47 7.99 -0.08 -0.91
C LEU A 47 7.20 0.58 -2.04
N ALA A 48 6.19 1.36 -1.71
CA ALA A 48 5.41 2.09 -2.69
C ALA A 48 6.27 3.06 -3.49
N ALA A 49 7.14 3.80 -2.82
CA ALA A 49 8.03 4.75 -3.48
C ALA A 49 8.96 4.05 -4.49
N ASP A 50 9.52 2.92 -4.11
CA ASP A 50 10.39 2.15 -5.01
C ASP A 50 9.61 1.48 -6.14
N TYR A 51 8.36 1.10 -5.90
CA TYR A 51 7.50 0.56 -6.95
C TYR A 51 7.12 1.63 -7.98
N LEU A 52 6.67 2.80 -7.49
CA LEU A 52 6.19 3.88 -8.36
C LEU A 52 7.34 4.64 -9.04
N TYR A 53 8.43 4.83 -8.33
CA TYR A 53 9.57 5.64 -8.80
C TYR A 53 10.88 4.90 -8.50
N PRO A 54 11.23 3.88 -9.29
CA PRO A 54 12.40 3.04 -9.01
C PRO A 54 13.73 3.80 -8.94
N ASN A 55 13.81 4.95 -9.59
CA ASN A 55 15.01 5.76 -9.63
C ASN A 55 15.06 6.84 -8.55
N GLY A 56 14.06 6.87 -7.66
CA GLY A 56 13.99 7.88 -6.62
C GLY A 56 13.52 9.24 -7.14
N GLY A 57 13.95 10.31 -6.48
CA GLY A 57 13.63 11.67 -6.87
C GLY A 57 12.54 12.33 -6.02
N PRO A 58 12.10 13.56 -6.40
CA PRO A 58 11.13 14.32 -5.59
C PRO A 58 9.79 13.64 -5.42
N HIS A 59 9.31 12.93 -6.44
CA HIS A 59 8.03 12.21 -6.34
C HIS A 59 8.13 11.05 -5.36
N ALA A 60 9.26 10.32 -5.35
CA ALA A 60 9.49 9.26 -4.38
C ALA A 60 9.53 9.80 -2.95
N GLU A 61 10.19 10.93 -2.75
CA GLU A 61 10.20 11.60 -1.44
C GLU A 61 8.78 11.99 -1.00
N ALA A 62 7.95 12.45 -1.93
CA ALA A 62 6.56 12.77 -1.62
C ALA A 62 5.77 11.53 -1.15
N VAL A 63 6.02 10.36 -1.75
CA VAL A 63 5.39 9.11 -1.29
C VAL A 63 5.79 8.82 0.15
N LEU A 64 7.07 8.97 0.49
CA LEU A 64 7.52 8.75 1.86
C LEU A 64 6.84 9.67 2.87
N ARG A 65 6.52 10.90 2.46
CA ARG A 65 5.82 11.86 3.30
C ARG A 65 4.30 11.70 3.28
N GLY A 66 3.77 10.79 2.44
CA GLY A 66 2.34 10.63 2.27
C GLY A 66 1.66 11.79 1.56
N GLN A 67 2.38 12.50 0.70
CA GLN A 67 1.91 13.70 0.01
C GLN A 67 1.83 13.55 -1.50
N ASP A 68 1.99 12.33 -2.01
CA ASP A 68 1.93 12.09 -3.45
C ASP A 68 0.49 12.02 -3.95
N THR A 69 0.33 12.12 -5.28
CA THR A 69 -0.98 12.08 -5.95
C THR A 69 -1.31 10.73 -6.57
N GLU A 70 -0.34 9.82 -6.64
CA GLU A 70 -0.50 8.52 -7.27
C GLU A 70 -0.92 7.42 -6.31
N SER A 71 -0.83 7.69 -5.00
CA SER A 71 -1.26 6.76 -3.97
C SER A 71 -2.65 7.09 -3.49
N ILE A 72 -3.46 6.06 -3.31
CA ILE A 72 -4.80 6.18 -2.73
C ILE A 72 -4.74 5.55 -1.35
N VAL A 73 -5.19 6.27 -0.33
CA VAL A 73 -5.07 5.84 1.06
C VAL A 73 -6.45 5.64 1.65
N VAL A 74 -6.66 4.46 2.25
CA VAL A 74 -7.87 4.14 2.99
C VAL A 74 -7.52 3.90 4.44
N ARG A 75 -8.24 4.56 5.33
CA ARG A 75 -8.10 4.43 6.79
C ARG A 75 -9.46 4.33 7.43
N GLY A 76 -9.50 3.81 8.65
CA GLY A 76 -10.72 3.80 9.44
C GLY A 76 -11.13 5.21 9.85
N GLU A 77 -12.43 5.41 9.99
CA GLU A 77 -13.02 6.68 10.34
C GLU A 77 -13.92 6.56 11.58
N GLY A 78 -14.16 7.69 12.21
CA GLY A 78 -15.04 7.79 13.36
C GLY A 78 -14.46 7.19 14.63
N ALA A 79 -15.27 7.12 15.69
CA ALA A 79 -14.84 6.63 17.00
C ALA A 79 -14.47 5.15 16.99
N SER A 80 -15.11 4.35 16.13
CA SER A 80 -14.81 2.92 16.00
C SER A 80 -13.55 2.63 15.20
N GLY A 81 -13.09 3.57 14.36
CA GLY A 81 -11.97 3.34 13.46
C GLY A 81 -12.27 2.35 12.34
N GLN A 82 -13.55 2.04 12.12
CA GLN A 82 -13.95 1.04 11.13
C GLN A 82 -13.79 1.55 9.69
N ILE A 83 -13.32 0.67 8.80
CA ILE A 83 -13.26 0.95 7.38
C ILE A 83 -14.58 0.52 6.74
N LYS A 84 -15.32 1.48 6.22
CA LYS A 84 -16.64 1.24 5.62
C LYS A 84 -16.52 0.86 4.15
N VAL A 85 -17.54 0.14 3.65
CA VAL A 85 -17.57 -0.30 2.25
C VAL A 85 -17.51 0.87 1.28
N GLU A 86 -18.10 2.01 1.62
CA GLU A 86 -18.07 3.22 0.78
C GLU A 86 -16.64 3.69 0.53
N ALA A 87 -15.78 3.62 1.54
CA ALA A 87 -14.37 3.99 1.38
C ALA A 87 -13.67 3.10 0.36
N ILE A 88 -13.97 1.80 0.37
CA ILE A 88 -13.39 0.85 -0.59
C ILE A 88 -13.92 1.11 -2.00
N ARG A 89 -15.22 1.40 -2.12
CA ARG A 89 -15.82 1.72 -3.43
C ARG A 89 -15.24 2.99 -4.03
N ASP A 90 -15.07 4.02 -3.22
CA ASP A 90 -14.46 5.28 -3.66
C ASP A 90 -13.01 5.07 -4.09
N ALA A 91 -12.25 4.28 -3.32
CA ALA A 91 -10.89 3.93 -3.66
C ALA A 91 -10.81 3.20 -5.00
N ARG A 92 -11.73 2.27 -5.25
CA ARG A 92 -11.79 1.55 -6.51
C ARG A 92 -12.01 2.49 -7.69
N GLN A 93 -12.94 3.43 -7.55
CA GLN A 93 -13.20 4.41 -8.60
C GLN A 93 -11.96 5.27 -8.87
N ASN A 94 -11.29 5.71 -7.82
CA ASN A 94 -10.11 6.54 -7.94
C ASN A 94 -8.93 5.79 -8.56
N ILE A 95 -8.75 4.52 -8.23
CA ILE A 95 -7.64 3.70 -8.74
C ILE A 95 -7.78 3.41 -10.23
N GLN A 96 -8.99 3.47 -10.77
CA GLN A 96 -9.25 3.23 -12.18
C GLN A 96 -8.96 4.45 -13.06
N LYS A 97 -8.77 5.62 -12.45
CA LYS A 97 -8.43 6.84 -13.18
C LYS A 97 -6.97 6.78 -13.62
N SER A 98 -6.65 7.51 -14.70
CA SER A 98 -5.28 7.60 -15.18
C SER A 98 -4.36 8.21 -14.15
N ALA A 99 -3.09 7.75 -14.15
CA ALA A 99 -2.07 8.33 -13.30
C ALA A 99 -1.88 9.82 -13.63
N LEU A 100 -1.67 10.63 -12.59
CA LEU A 100 -1.46 12.07 -12.73
C LEU A 100 -0.01 12.42 -13.07
N SER A 101 0.93 11.58 -12.66
CA SER A 101 2.35 11.75 -12.93
C SER A 101 2.79 10.81 -14.04
N SER A 102 3.47 11.34 -15.06
CA SER A 102 4.01 10.52 -16.15
C SER A 102 5.21 9.67 -15.71
N ASP A 103 5.82 9.99 -14.59
CA ASP A 103 6.99 9.28 -14.07
C ASP A 103 6.63 8.01 -13.31
N ALA A 104 5.37 7.88 -12.90
CA ALA A 104 4.95 6.74 -12.08
C ALA A 104 4.85 5.47 -12.91
N GLU A 105 5.39 4.36 -12.37
CA GLU A 105 5.35 3.04 -13.00
C GLU A 105 3.99 2.36 -12.84
N GLY A 106 3.11 2.91 -12.00
CA GLY A 106 1.80 2.34 -11.75
C GLY A 106 1.06 3.14 -10.71
N ARG A 107 0.21 2.46 -9.94
CA ARG A 107 -0.54 3.07 -8.84
C ARG A 107 -0.51 2.17 -7.62
N VAL A 108 -0.71 2.75 -6.44
CA VAL A 108 -0.72 2.01 -5.17
C VAL A 108 -1.98 2.36 -4.41
N LEU A 109 -2.63 1.33 -3.87
CA LEU A 109 -3.73 1.48 -2.91
C LEU A 109 -3.24 1.03 -1.55
N PHE A 110 -3.23 1.94 -0.59
CA PHE A 110 -2.88 1.64 0.80
C PHE A 110 -4.14 1.39 1.61
N ILE A 111 -4.13 0.33 2.39
CA ILE A 111 -5.13 0.08 3.43
C ILE A 111 -4.39 0.06 4.76
N TYR A 112 -4.51 1.13 5.53
CA TYR A 112 -3.90 1.21 6.85
C TYR A 112 -4.87 0.67 7.89
N GLY A 113 -4.44 -0.37 8.61
CA GLY A 113 -5.28 -1.01 9.61
C GLY A 113 -6.31 -1.96 9.00
N ALA A 114 -5.85 -2.93 8.22
CA ALA A 114 -6.75 -3.89 7.55
C ALA A 114 -7.61 -4.67 8.54
N GLN A 115 -7.20 -4.79 9.79
CA GLN A 115 -8.02 -5.41 10.84
C GLN A 115 -9.32 -4.63 11.11
N ASN A 116 -9.43 -3.41 10.63
CA ASN A 116 -10.63 -2.57 10.81
C ASN A 116 -11.64 -2.71 9.67
N LEU A 117 -11.37 -3.58 8.69
CA LEU A 117 -12.34 -3.90 7.65
C LEU A 117 -13.51 -4.68 8.28
N ASN A 118 -14.74 -4.32 7.92
CA ASN A 118 -15.92 -5.11 8.31
C ASN A 118 -16.23 -6.15 7.23
N GLY A 119 -17.27 -6.97 7.41
CA GLY A 119 -17.62 -7.99 6.45
C GLY A 119 -17.87 -7.47 5.03
N ALA A 120 -18.59 -6.35 4.91
CA ALA A 120 -18.91 -5.75 3.62
C ALA A 120 -17.68 -5.15 2.95
N SER A 121 -16.86 -4.38 3.70
CA SER A 121 -15.67 -3.77 3.14
C SER A 121 -14.59 -4.80 2.80
N ALA A 122 -14.45 -5.85 3.61
CA ALA A 122 -13.52 -6.94 3.31
C ALA A 122 -13.92 -7.66 2.02
N ASN A 123 -15.20 -7.95 1.83
CA ASN A 123 -15.68 -8.57 0.58
C ASN A 123 -15.44 -7.67 -0.63
N ALA A 124 -15.68 -6.38 -0.49
CA ALA A 124 -15.44 -5.42 -1.57
C ALA A 124 -13.94 -5.40 -1.93
N MET A 125 -13.07 -5.43 -0.92
CA MET A 125 -11.62 -5.45 -1.14
C MET A 125 -11.17 -6.72 -1.84
N LEU A 126 -11.70 -7.88 -1.41
CA LEU A 126 -11.38 -9.16 -2.04
C LEU A 126 -11.75 -9.18 -3.52
N LYS A 127 -12.89 -8.60 -3.89
CA LYS A 127 -13.30 -8.53 -5.30
C LYS A 127 -12.32 -7.72 -6.14
N ILE A 128 -11.82 -6.61 -5.61
CA ILE A 128 -10.83 -5.79 -6.31
C ILE A 128 -9.52 -6.57 -6.47
N MET A 129 -9.11 -7.30 -5.43
CA MET A 129 -7.85 -8.04 -5.43
C MET A 129 -7.89 -9.29 -6.31
N GLU A 130 -9.07 -9.88 -6.53
CA GLU A 130 -9.25 -11.02 -7.43
C GLU A 130 -9.09 -10.61 -8.90
N GLU A 131 -9.53 -9.41 -9.25
CA GLU A 131 -9.39 -8.85 -10.60
C GLU A 131 -8.72 -7.47 -10.50
N PRO A 132 -7.41 -7.44 -10.18
CA PRO A 132 -6.73 -6.17 -9.93
C PRO A 132 -6.60 -5.37 -11.22
N PRO A 133 -6.80 -4.03 -11.15
CA PRO A 133 -6.48 -3.18 -12.28
C PRO A 133 -4.99 -3.29 -12.63
N GLU A 134 -4.67 -3.14 -13.89
CA GLU A 134 -3.29 -3.24 -14.37
C GLU A 134 -2.42 -2.15 -13.73
N GLY A 135 -1.23 -2.55 -13.28
CA GLY A 135 -0.26 -1.63 -12.70
C GLY A 135 -0.56 -1.19 -11.26
N VAL A 136 -1.53 -1.82 -10.62
CA VAL A 136 -1.91 -1.46 -9.23
C VAL A 136 -1.33 -2.45 -8.25
N MET A 137 -0.68 -1.92 -7.21
CA MET A 137 -0.22 -2.70 -6.06
C MET A 137 -1.07 -2.34 -4.85
N PHE A 138 -1.49 -3.37 -4.10
CA PHE A 138 -2.23 -3.20 -2.86
C PHE A 138 -1.28 -3.39 -1.68
N LEU A 139 -1.17 -2.38 -0.83
CA LEU A 139 -0.34 -2.43 0.37
C LEU A 139 -1.22 -2.28 1.59
N LEU A 140 -1.27 -3.34 2.39
CA LEU A 140 -2.10 -3.39 3.59
C LEU A 140 -1.20 -3.45 4.82
N THR A 141 -1.56 -2.73 5.85
CA THR A 141 -0.93 -2.88 7.16
C THR A 141 -1.95 -3.39 8.16
N ALA A 142 -1.49 -4.18 9.10
CA ALA A 142 -2.34 -4.70 10.17
C ALA A 142 -1.52 -4.88 11.45
N SER A 143 -2.20 -4.76 12.59
CA SER A 143 -1.56 -5.01 13.89
C SER A 143 -1.46 -6.51 14.20
N SER A 144 -2.29 -7.32 13.54
CA SER A 144 -2.27 -8.78 13.70
C SER A 144 -2.81 -9.44 12.44
N ALA A 145 -2.09 -10.43 11.91
CA ALA A 145 -2.53 -11.20 10.76
C ALA A 145 -3.81 -11.99 11.05
N ALA A 146 -4.01 -12.42 12.30
CA ALA A 146 -5.19 -13.19 12.70
C ALA A 146 -6.49 -12.37 12.65
N ALA A 147 -6.39 -11.05 12.67
CA ALA A 147 -7.54 -10.15 12.63
C ALA A 147 -7.96 -9.73 11.22
N VAL A 148 -7.26 -10.23 10.19
CA VAL A 148 -7.48 -9.81 8.79
C VAL A 148 -8.19 -10.88 7.95
#